data_e0580c593c73933460258903b0eed3a6
#
_entry.id   e0580c593c73933460258903b0eed3a6
#
_cell.length_a   1.000
_cell.length_b   1.000
_cell.length_c   1.000
_cell.angle_alpha   90.00
_cell.angle_beta   90.00
_cell.angle_gamma   90.00
#
_symmetry.space_group_name_H-M   'P 1'
#
loop_
_entity.id
_entity.type
_entity.pdbx_description
1 polymer ?
#
loop_
_entity_poly.entity_id
_entity_poly.type
_entity_poly.pdbx_seq_one_letter_code
_entity_poly.pdbx_strand_id
1 'polypeptide(L)'
;MKARKRLVLVILSGIMLVSVLFISGVIPAMDKTPYYDIDRNGKPFGHSVFTLYDDRVYAAVPSDGYFLIPGADPDSFRLLPDNNNHNGRQFAADKYHAWCGNLPVADFNPQTAVTIGNGYFTDGKNTVFCAPYTRINNELSALQKLYQEWRYGWGLSDKPLTYYYPQQPLPSSVTPYRILPDSGLISNGEQVFFDGKLMPGANPAALRPVAVRQDDKSVRESRVFYHDGEHVYYQHHLLPLKDTESLYGFYLGNLFQEAYLFDPQTGQAVMNNVVFPPEYAPYRVISYYGQHVNQGLFLSRRGVYFYDRKKEKIRRAGDNPPLQDSCQEISPLIFTCGIETRYLQGAESWGGRKSPGLISRSTMLYRLDDNTADNWVKVGDITSHHYGEVWQKGGQYYYFDRLGASQLMRGPIYLIPENTTVRALLSDDLRVDDLRKMAHDGRLQAVSGTEMLKATTRYKESMFSFLNFSDDD
;
A
#
# COMPACT_ATOMS: atom_id res chain seq x y z
N MET A 1 3.52 -59.31 -13.29
CA MET A 1 2.44 -58.34 -13.51
C MET A 1 1.42 -58.22 -12.37
N LYS A 2 0.87 -59.32 -11.84
CA LYS A 2 -0.12 -59.32 -10.73
C LYS A 2 0.38 -58.69 -9.41
N ALA A 3 1.63 -58.93 -9.01
CA ALA A 3 2.20 -58.37 -7.76
C ALA A 3 2.37 -56.83 -7.82
N ARG A 4 2.84 -56.26 -8.93
CA ARG A 4 2.96 -54.80 -9.14
C ARG A 4 1.59 -54.10 -9.10
N LYS A 5 0.54 -54.69 -9.71
CA LYS A 5 -0.82 -54.12 -9.63
C LYS A 5 -1.35 -54.11 -8.19
N ARG A 6 -1.09 -55.18 -7.39
CA ARG A 6 -1.50 -55.23 -5.97
C ARG A 6 -0.76 -54.18 -5.14
N LEU A 7 0.53 -54.03 -5.36
CA LEU A 7 1.32 -52.96 -4.67
C LEU A 7 0.83 -51.54 -4.96
N VAL A 8 0.55 -51.26 -6.24
CA VAL A 8 -0.01 -49.96 -6.63
C VAL A 8 -1.39 -49.70 -6.01
N LEU A 9 -2.25 -50.75 -5.97
CA LEU A 9 -3.57 -50.63 -5.36
C LEU A 9 -3.48 -50.37 -3.83
N VAL A 10 -2.56 -51.03 -3.13
CA VAL A 10 -2.32 -50.82 -1.68
C VAL A 10 -1.81 -49.40 -1.44
N ILE A 11 -0.88 -48.90 -2.25
CA ILE A 11 -0.37 -47.52 -2.14
C ILE A 11 -1.48 -46.50 -2.39
N LEU A 12 -2.28 -46.68 -3.45
CA LEU A 12 -3.40 -45.81 -3.74
C LEU A 12 -4.47 -45.82 -2.65
N SER A 13 -4.80 -47.00 -2.11
CA SER A 13 -5.74 -47.12 -0.98
C SER A 13 -5.19 -46.46 0.29
N GLY A 14 -3.90 -46.55 0.55
CA GLY A 14 -3.23 -45.88 1.66
C GLY A 14 -3.26 -44.35 1.51
N ILE A 15 -2.95 -43.85 0.32
CA ILE A 15 -3.01 -42.42 0.03
C ILE A 15 -4.46 -41.91 0.17
N MET A 16 -5.45 -42.65 -0.36
CA MET A 16 -6.84 -42.30 -0.23
C MET A 16 -7.31 -42.23 1.21
N LEU A 17 -6.93 -43.23 2.04
CA LEU A 17 -7.27 -43.26 3.46
C LEU A 17 -6.65 -42.07 4.21
N VAL A 18 -5.37 -41.78 3.97
CA VAL A 18 -4.68 -40.63 4.55
C VAL A 18 -5.33 -39.34 4.14
N SER A 19 -5.73 -39.19 2.86
CA SER A 19 -6.44 -38.01 2.36
C SER A 19 -7.81 -37.85 3.03
N VAL A 20 -8.57 -38.93 3.21
CA VAL A 20 -9.87 -38.89 3.89
C VAL A 20 -9.70 -38.50 5.37
N LEU A 21 -8.75 -39.11 6.08
CA LEU A 21 -8.45 -38.73 7.45
C LEU A 21 -8.01 -37.27 7.58
N PHE A 22 -7.21 -36.79 6.64
CA PHE A 22 -6.74 -35.40 6.62
C PHE A 22 -7.90 -34.43 6.38
N ILE A 23 -8.74 -34.68 5.39
CA ILE A 23 -9.91 -33.86 5.07
C ILE A 23 -10.91 -33.87 6.23
N SER A 24 -11.14 -35.03 6.89
CA SER A 24 -12.06 -35.14 8.04
C SER A 24 -11.59 -34.34 9.27
N GLY A 25 -10.33 -33.98 9.36
CA GLY A 25 -9.83 -33.08 10.41
C GLY A 25 -9.84 -31.61 9.99
N VAL A 26 -9.54 -31.32 8.73
CA VAL A 26 -9.50 -29.93 8.21
C VAL A 26 -10.89 -29.30 8.12
N ILE A 27 -11.91 -30.04 7.64
CA ILE A 27 -13.28 -29.53 7.54
C ILE A 27 -13.85 -29.14 8.93
N PRO A 28 -13.78 -30.00 9.97
CA PRO A 28 -14.21 -29.60 11.31
C PRO A 28 -13.38 -28.45 11.90
N ALA A 29 -12.11 -28.28 11.52
CA ALA A 29 -11.30 -27.18 12.00
C ALA A 29 -11.84 -25.83 11.52
N MET A 30 -12.36 -25.76 10.29
CA MET A 30 -12.97 -24.54 9.74
C MET A 30 -14.25 -24.14 10.50
N ASP A 31 -15.00 -25.10 11.07
CA ASP A 31 -16.27 -24.85 11.75
C ASP A 31 -16.14 -24.86 13.29
N LYS A 32 -14.97 -25.25 13.83
CA LYS A 32 -14.82 -25.49 15.28
C LYS A 32 -14.84 -24.23 16.12
N THR A 33 -14.35 -23.12 15.58
CA THR A 33 -14.53 -21.83 16.25
C THR A 33 -15.93 -21.32 15.92
N PRO A 34 -16.77 -21.02 16.93
CA PRO A 34 -18.15 -20.58 16.72
C PRO A 34 -18.18 -19.14 16.21
N TYR A 35 -17.60 -18.90 15.04
CA TYR A 35 -17.46 -17.56 14.46
C TYR A 35 -18.80 -16.82 14.38
N TYR A 36 -19.82 -17.47 13.80
CA TYR A 36 -21.15 -16.87 13.67
C TYR A 36 -21.85 -16.64 15.00
N ASP A 37 -21.61 -17.52 15.98
CA ASP A 37 -22.20 -17.39 17.30
C ASP A 37 -21.53 -16.27 18.09
N ILE A 38 -20.21 -16.15 18.02
CA ILE A 38 -19.45 -15.06 18.64
C ILE A 38 -19.84 -13.72 18.00
N ASP A 39 -19.91 -13.66 16.67
CA ASP A 39 -20.27 -12.43 15.95
C ASP A 39 -21.71 -11.97 16.26
N ARG A 40 -22.64 -12.92 16.42
CA ARG A 40 -24.06 -12.63 16.67
C ARG A 40 -24.40 -12.42 18.14
N ASN A 41 -23.82 -13.19 19.03
CA ASN A 41 -24.22 -13.30 20.45
C ASN A 41 -23.13 -12.83 21.41
N GLY A 42 -21.90 -12.62 20.94
CA GLY A 42 -20.80 -12.13 21.75
C GLY A 42 -20.99 -10.68 22.19
N LYS A 43 -20.46 -10.35 23.34
CA LYS A 43 -20.44 -8.98 23.89
C LYS A 43 -19.07 -8.36 23.64
N PRO A 44 -18.94 -7.40 22.69
CA PRO A 44 -17.66 -6.77 22.44
C PRO A 44 -17.24 -5.89 23.63
N PHE A 45 -15.95 -5.88 23.93
CA PHE A 45 -15.35 -4.92 24.85
C PHE A 45 -15.17 -3.58 24.10
N GLY A 46 -16.16 -2.68 24.19
CA GLY A 46 -16.15 -1.40 23.50
C GLY A 46 -15.93 -1.54 21.99
N HIS A 47 -15.06 -0.70 21.42
CA HIS A 47 -14.66 -0.75 20.00
C HIS A 47 -13.35 -1.53 19.77
N SER A 48 -13.06 -2.51 20.63
CA SER A 48 -11.82 -3.29 20.55
C SER A 48 -11.96 -4.53 19.66
N VAL A 49 -10.85 -5.25 19.52
CA VAL A 49 -10.80 -6.56 18.86
C VAL A 49 -11.28 -7.70 19.78
N PHE A 50 -11.60 -7.42 21.02
CA PHE A 50 -11.95 -8.42 22.04
C PHE A 50 -13.46 -8.56 22.22
N THR A 51 -13.91 -9.80 22.39
CA THR A 51 -15.32 -10.15 22.55
C THR A 51 -15.46 -11.22 23.65
N LEU A 52 -16.41 -11.00 24.56
CA LEU A 52 -16.82 -11.99 25.56
C LEU A 52 -17.93 -12.87 24.96
N TYR A 53 -17.73 -14.18 24.99
CA TYR A 53 -18.71 -15.17 24.56
C TYR A 53 -18.54 -16.45 25.39
N ASP A 54 -19.64 -16.96 25.95
CA ASP A 54 -19.68 -18.18 26.78
C ASP A 54 -18.63 -18.14 27.91
N ASP A 55 -18.62 -17.03 28.66
CA ASP A 55 -17.66 -16.75 29.76
C ASP A 55 -16.18 -16.87 29.38
N ARG A 56 -15.86 -16.67 28.10
CA ARG A 56 -14.51 -16.71 27.56
C ARG A 56 -14.22 -15.46 26.72
N VAL A 57 -12.99 -15.02 26.75
CA VAL A 57 -12.53 -13.89 25.95
C VAL A 57 -11.91 -14.37 24.64
N TYR A 58 -12.35 -13.75 23.56
CA TYR A 58 -11.85 -14.00 22.20
C TYR A 58 -11.27 -12.74 21.60
N ALA A 59 -10.20 -12.87 20.82
CA ALA A 59 -9.66 -11.79 19.98
C ALA A 59 -10.02 -12.01 18.51
N ALA A 60 -10.61 -11.01 17.87
CA ALA A 60 -10.84 -11.00 16.43
C ALA A 60 -9.52 -10.73 15.68
N VAL A 61 -9.15 -11.64 14.81
CA VAL A 61 -7.96 -11.55 13.97
C VAL A 61 -8.43 -11.48 12.52
N PRO A 62 -8.31 -10.31 11.84
CA PRO A 62 -8.66 -10.19 10.44
C PRO A 62 -8.05 -11.30 9.58
N SER A 63 -8.85 -11.85 8.67
CA SER A 63 -8.51 -12.98 7.78
C SER A 63 -8.36 -14.35 8.45
N ASP A 64 -8.55 -14.47 9.78
CA ASP A 64 -8.42 -15.75 10.50
C ASP A 64 -9.51 -15.98 11.56
N GLY A 65 -10.46 -15.04 11.70
CA GLY A 65 -11.59 -15.16 12.62
C GLY A 65 -11.23 -14.94 14.08
N TYR A 66 -11.91 -15.63 15.00
CA TYR A 66 -11.72 -15.47 16.42
C TYR A 66 -10.70 -16.46 17.01
N PHE A 67 -9.88 -15.98 17.93
CA PHE A 67 -8.97 -16.77 18.74
C PHE A 67 -9.39 -16.70 20.20
N LEU A 68 -9.58 -17.85 20.83
CA LEU A 68 -9.70 -17.91 22.27
C LEU A 68 -8.41 -17.38 22.91
N ILE A 69 -8.54 -16.52 23.91
CA ILE A 69 -7.40 -16.07 24.72
C ILE A 69 -7.28 -16.96 25.96
N PRO A 70 -6.30 -17.87 25.97
CA PRO A 70 -6.17 -18.80 27.08
C PRO A 70 -5.82 -18.08 28.38
N GLY A 71 -6.54 -18.38 29.47
CA GLY A 71 -6.23 -17.86 30.79
C GLY A 71 -6.67 -16.41 31.04
N ALA A 72 -7.36 -15.77 30.10
CA ALA A 72 -7.96 -14.47 30.35
C ALA A 72 -9.09 -14.61 31.40
N ASP A 73 -9.09 -13.73 32.38
CA ASP A 73 -10.13 -13.63 33.40
C ASP A 73 -11.21 -12.63 32.94
N PRO A 74 -12.40 -13.10 32.52
CA PRO A 74 -13.43 -12.25 31.96
C PRO A 74 -13.92 -11.16 32.92
N ASP A 75 -13.94 -11.44 34.23
CA ASP A 75 -14.48 -10.55 35.25
C ASP A 75 -13.61 -9.32 35.47
N SER A 76 -12.30 -9.44 35.26
CA SER A 76 -11.35 -8.34 35.41
C SER A 76 -10.79 -7.85 34.06
N PHE A 77 -11.26 -8.42 32.93
CA PHE A 77 -10.77 -8.04 31.60
C PHE A 77 -11.16 -6.60 31.25
N ARG A 78 -10.19 -5.81 30.92
CA ARG A 78 -10.38 -4.38 30.65
C ARG A 78 -9.53 -3.89 29.48
N LEU A 79 -10.07 -2.93 28.76
CA LEU A 79 -9.32 -2.14 27.80
C LEU A 79 -8.55 -1.07 28.53
N LEU A 80 -7.38 -0.73 28.01
CA LEU A 80 -6.68 0.48 28.45
C LEU A 80 -7.28 1.68 27.72
N PRO A 81 -7.52 2.80 28.45
CA PRO A 81 -8.00 4.03 27.82
C PRO A 81 -6.95 4.51 26.81
N ASP A 82 -7.31 4.57 25.55
CA ASP A 82 -6.53 5.26 24.53
C ASP A 82 -7.21 6.61 24.25
N ASN A 83 -6.64 7.66 24.73
CA ASN A 83 -7.24 8.99 24.70
C ASN A 83 -7.40 9.57 23.28
N ASN A 84 -6.83 8.99 22.23
CA ASN A 84 -6.81 9.66 20.94
C ASN A 84 -6.88 8.80 19.68
N ASN A 85 -6.81 7.44 19.71
CA ASN A 85 -6.65 6.72 18.46
C ASN A 85 -7.22 5.30 18.44
N HIS A 86 -7.68 4.91 17.26
CA HIS A 86 -8.00 3.54 16.88
C HIS A 86 -6.82 2.54 17.05
N ASN A 87 -5.62 3.02 17.39
CA ASN A 87 -4.40 2.23 17.50
C ASN A 87 -4.27 1.46 18.82
N GLY A 88 -5.17 1.67 19.80
CA GLY A 88 -5.17 0.97 21.07
C GLY A 88 -6.17 -0.21 21.16
N ARG A 89 -6.98 -0.42 20.14
CA ARG A 89 -8.09 -1.39 20.15
C ARG A 89 -7.66 -2.86 20.33
N GLN A 90 -6.42 -3.18 20.03
CA GLN A 90 -5.86 -4.52 20.10
C GLN A 90 -5.12 -4.80 21.41
N PHE A 91 -5.10 -3.88 22.37
CA PHE A 91 -4.45 -4.10 23.66
C PHE A 91 -5.45 -4.15 24.80
N ALA A 92 -5.29 -5.15 25.67
CA ALA A 92 -6.12 -5.32 26.87
C ALA A 92 -5.32 -5.94 28.01
N ALA A 93 -5.86 -5.85 29.23
CA ALA A 93 -5.30 -6.49 30.41
C ALA A 93 -6.41 -7.02 31.32
N ASP A 94 -6.12 -8.07 32.09
CA ASP A 94 -6.89 -8.45 33.25
C ASP A 94 -6.05 -8.28 34.53
N LYS A 95 -6.45 -8.90 35.61
CA LYS A 95 -5.68 -8.85 36.87
C LYS A 95 -4.36 -9.62 36.84
N TYR A 96 -4.16 -10.51 35.87
CA TYR A 96 -3.00 -11.39 35.81
C TYR A 96 -2.10 -11.15 34.62
N HIS A 97 -2.68 -10.79 33.45
CA HIS A 97 -1.97 -10.75 32.18
C HIS A 97 -2.37 -9.53 31.35
N ALA A 98 -1.51 -9.20 30.39
CA ALA A 98 -1.80 -8.26 29.31
C ALA A 98 -1.68 -8.96 27.95
N TRP A 99 -2.46 -8.52 26.96
CA TRP A 99 -2.49 -9.08 25.61
C TRP A 99 -2.37 -8.01 24.54
N CYS A 100 -1.63 -8.36 23.50
CA CYS A 100 -1.62 -7.68 22.23
C CYS A 100 -2.37 -8.57 21.22
N GLY A 101 -3.65 -8.24 20.98
CA GLY A 101 -4.54 -9.06 20.18
C GLY A 101 -4.64 -10.49 20.74
N ASN A 102 -4.27 -11.46 19.93
CA ASN A 102 -4.32 -12.88 20.27
C ASN A 102 -3.05 -13.42 20.94
N LEU A 103 -2.10 -12.56 21.32
CA LEU A 103 -0.86 -12.96 21.99
C LEU A 103 -0.71 -12.33 23.38
N PRO A 104 -0.21 -13.08 24.38
CA PRO A 104 0.15 -12.51 25.67
C PRO A 104 1.39 -11.62 25.53
N VAL A 105 1.46 -10.58 26.36
CA VAL A 105 2.64 -9.72 26.50
C VAL A 105 3.50 -10.23 27.64
N ALA A 106 4.70 -10.70 27.31
CA ALA A 106 5.61 -11.26 28.31
C ALA A 106 6.19 -10.17 29.22
N ASP A 107 6.48 -10.54 30.48
CA ASP A 107 7.16 -9.68 31.48
C ASP A 107 6.51 -8.32 31.72
N PHE A 108 5.19 -8.22 31.56
CA PHE A 108 4.44 -6.99 31.63
C PHE A 108 3.47 -7.01 32.82
N ASN A 109 3.52 -6.01 33.69
CA ASN A 109 2.61 -5.90 34.83
C ASN A 109 1.25 -5.32 34.44
N PRO A 110 0.17 -6.11 34.37
CA PRO A 110 -1.13 -5.64 33.93
C PRO A 110 -1.77 -4.64 34.89
N GLN A 111 -1.38 -4.64 36.16
CA GLN A 111 -1.98 -3.76 37.17
C GLN A 111 -1.57 -2.29 37.00
N THR A 112 -0.37 -2.04 36.48
CA THR A 112 0.19 -0.69 36.25
C THR A 112 0.16 -0.32 34.77
N ALA A 113 -0.46 -1.15 33.93
CA ALA A 113 -0.55 -0.95 32.49
C ALA A 113 -1.28 0.34 32.13
N VAL A 114 -0.63 1.18 31.33
CA VAL A 114 -1.19 2.41 30.76
C VAL A 114 -0.80 2.56 29.30
N THR A 115 -1.61 3.30 28.54
CA THR A 115 -1.30 3.66 27.17
C THR A 115 -0.39 4.90 27.13
N ILE A 116 0.61 4.87 26.22
CA ILE A 116 1.41 6.06 25.88
C ILE A 116 0.80 6.75 24.64
N GLY A 117 0.06 5.98 23.80
CA GLY A 117 -0.50 6.40 22.51
C GLY A 117 0.15 5.71 21.32
N ASN A 118 -0.47 5.81 20.14
CA ASN A 118 0.02 5.24 18.86
C ASN A 118 0.41 3.76 18.92
N GLY A 119 -0.31 2.95 19.71
CA GLY A 119 -0.03 1.52 19.86
C GLY A 119 1.10 1.20 20.85
N TYR A 120 1.57 2.18 21.62
CA TYR A 120 2.55 1.97 22.68
C TYR A 120 1.92 1.92 24.05
N PHE A 121 2.35 0.94 24.86
CA PHE A 121 1.85 0.67 26.20
C PHE A 121 3.02 0.49 27.15
N THR A 122 2.85 0.90 28.41
CA THR A 122 3.88 0.71 29.45
C THR A 122 3.24 0.26 30.76
N ASP A 123 4.00 -0.50 31.54
CA ASP A 123 3.70 -0.82 32.94
C ASP A 123 4.49 0.03 33.94
N GLY A 124 5.21 1.05 33.44
CA GLY A 124 6.14 1.89 34.21
C GLY A 124 7.58 1.37 34.21
N LYS A 125 7.81 0.10 33.91
CA LYS A 125 9.12 -0.53 33.80
C LYS A 125 9.41 -0.96 32.36
N ASN A 126 8.48 -1.68 31.77
CA ASN A 126 8.57 -2.20 30.40
C ASN A 126 7.67 -1.37 29.48
N THR A 127 8.09 -1.19 28.25
CA THR A 127 7.32 -0.55 27.20
C THR A 127 7.24 -1.46 25.99
N VAL A 128 6.06 -1.59 25.41
CA VAL A 128 5.81 -2.46 24.25
C VAL A 128 5.04 -1.69 23.18
N PHE A 129 5.42 -1.89 21.94
CA PHE A 129 4.59 -1.58 20.77
C PHE A 129 3.70 -2.77 20.45
N CYS A 130 2.40 -2.56 20.33
CA CYS A 130 1.42 -3.52 19.88
C CYS A 130 0.80 -3.00 18.59
N ALA A 131 1.08 -3.65 17.47
CA ALA A 131 0.67 -3.18 16.15
C ALA A 131 -0.86 -3.19 15.98
N PRO A 132 -1.46 -2.15 15.38
CA PRO A 132 -2.90 -2.09 15.10
C PRO A 132 -3.33 -2.94 13.89
N TYR A 133 -2.45 -3.75 13.35
CA TYR A 133 -2.65 -4.62 12.19
C TYR A 133 -2.12 -6.03 12.47
N THR A 134 -2.60 -6.99 11.69
CA THR A 134 -2.15 -8.38 11.79
C THR A 134 -1.12 -8.73 10.72
N ARG A 135 -0.30 -9.73 11.00
CA ARG A 135 0.66 -10.33 10.06
C ARG A 135 0.45 -11.83 9.98
N ILE A 136 0.79 -12.38 8.80
CA ILE A 136 0.88 -13.83 8.59
C ILE A 136 2.08 -14.34 9.40
N ASN A 137 1.89 -15.47 10.06
CA ASN A 137 2.98 -16.21 10.69
C ASN A 137 3.77 -16.96 9.61
N ASN A 138 4.88 -16.37 9.18
CA ASN A 138 5.76 -16.96 8.17
C ASN A 138 6.66 -18.08 8.73
N GLU A 139 6.65 -18.32 10.04
CA GLU A 139 7.36 -19.45 10.66
C GLU A 139 6.64 -20.77 10.38
N LEU A 140 5.35 -20.72 10.06
CA LEU A 140 4.55 -21.87 9.66
C LEU A 140 4.62 -22.10 8.15
N SER A 141 5.28 -23.18 7.74
CA SER A 141 5.15 -23.64 6.35
C SER A 141 3.71 -24.08 6.03
N ALA A 142 3.35 -24.12 4.75
CA ALA A 142 2.01 -24.53 4.33
C ALA A 142 1.62 -25.93 4.84
N LEU A 143 2.58 -26.86 4.88
CA LEU A 143 2.36 -28.19 5.41
C LEU A 143 2.17 -28.23 6.93
N GLN A 144 2.95 -27.42 7.66
CA GLN A 144 2.78 -27.28 9.12
C GLN A 144 1.42 -26.66 9.46
N LYS A 145 1.00 -25.63 8.71
CA LYS A 145 -0.32 -25.03 8.87
C LYS A 145 -1.43 -26.07 8.68
N LEU A 146 -1.42 -26.82 7.57
CA LEU A 146 -2.39 -27.86 7.30
C LEU A 146 -2.42 -28.95 8.37
N TYR A 147 -1.24 -29.38 8.86
CA TYR A 147 -1.13 -30.37 9.92
C TYR A 147 -1.69 -29.86 11.26
N GLN A 148 -1.40 -28.61 11.61
CA GLN A 148 -1.94 -28.00 12.83
C GLN A 148 -3.44 -27.78 12.75
N GLU A 149 -3.98 -27.33 11.61
CA GLU A 149 -5.42 -27.21 11.37
C GLU A 149 -6.13 -28.56 11.48
N TRP A 150 -5.54 -29.62 10.94
CA TRP A 150 -6.04 -30.98 11.08
C TRP A 150 -6.08 -31.42 12.57
N ARG A 151 -5.01 -31.21 13.33
CA ARG A 151 -4.97 -31.52 14.78
C ARG A 151 -6.03 -30.72 15.53
N TYR A 152 -6.17 -29.43 15.23
CA TYR A 152 -7.19 -28.57 15.81
C TYR A 152 -8.60 -29.10 15.52
N GLY A 153 -8.89 -29.51 14.30
CA GLY A 153 -10.17 -30.12 13.91
C GLY A 153 -10.54 -31.35 14.73
N TRP A 154 -9.55 -32.18 15.08
CA TRP A 154 -9.72 -33.34 15.96
C TRP A 154 -9.68 -33.04 17.48
N GLY A 155 -9.48 -31.78 17.87
CA GLY A 155 -9.36 -31.38 19.26
C GLY A 155 -8.07 -31.78 19.93
N LEU A 156 -7.03 -32.08 19.16
CA LEU A 156 -5.72 -32.49 19.61
C LEU A 156 -4.75 -31.35 19.87
N SER A 157 -5.14 -30.12 19.53
CA SER A 157 -4.35 -28.90 19.74
C SER A 157 -5.26 -27.67 19.75
N ASP A 158 -4.74 -26.55 20.24
CA ASP A 158 -5.36 -25.24 20.06
C ASP A 158 -5.34 -24.81 18.60
N LYS A 159 -6.13 -23.75 18.27
CA LYS A 159 -6.16 -23.16 16.95
C LYS A 159 -4.76 -22.70 16.54
N PRO A 160 -4.28 -23.05 15.33
CA PRO A 160 -2.95 -22.66 14.88
C PRO A 160 -2.83 -21.14 14.75
N LEU A 161 -1.71 -20.60 15.20
CA LEU A 161 -1.39 -19.18 15.11
C LEU A 161 -0.96 -18.82 13.69
N THR A 162 -1.91 -18.70 12.76
CA THR A 162 -1.66 -18.40 11.35
C THR A 162 -1.51 -16.90 11.09
N TYR A 163 -2.23 -16.10 11.88
CA TYR A 163 -2.14 -14.63 11.92
C TYR A 163 -2.05 -14.15 13.36
N TYR A 164 -1.33 -13.05 13.57
CA TYR A 164 -1.18 -12.48 14.90
C TYR A 164 -1.00 -10.96 14.82
N TYR A 165 -1.24 -10.29 15.95
CA TYR A 165 -0.89 -8.88 16.14
C TYR A 165 0.59 -8.79 16.54
N PRO A 166 1.46 -8.17 15.70
CA PRO A 166 2.87 -8.03 16.04
C PRO A 166 3.05 -7.19 17.31
N GLN A 167 3.94 -7.64 18.17
CA GLN A 167 4.37 -6.90 19.35
C GLN A 167 5.89 -6.77 19.35
N GLN A 168 6.38 -5.64 19.82
CA GLN A 168 7.80 -5.35 19.90
C GLN A 168 8.11 -4.69 21.26
N PRO A 169 8.82 -5.38 22.18
CA PRO A 169 9.29 -4.74 23.38
C PRO A 169 10.36 -3.69 23.04
N LEU A 170 10.31 -2.55 23.71
CA LEU A 170 11.34 -1.52 23.61
C LEU A 170 12.42 -1.79 24.67
N PRO A 171 13.66 -1.31 24.46
CA PRO A 171 14.71 -1.38 25.45
C PRO A 171 14.28 -0.72 26.78
N SER A 172 14.79 -1.23 27.90
CA SER A 172 14.57 -0.59 29.19
C SER A 172 15.23 0.78 29.21
N SER A 173 14.55 1.79 29.74
CA SER A 173 15.04 3.16 29.80
C SER A 173 14.77 3.78 31.18
N VAL A 174 15.72 4.57 31.66
CA VAL A 174 15.54 5.35 32.89
C VAL A 174 14.58 6.52 32.62
N THR A 175 14.69 7.12 31.44
CA THR A 175 13.77 8.19 31.01
C THR A 175 12.51 7.58 30.42
N PRO A 176 11.31 7.96 30.89
CA PRO A 176 10.07 7.45 30.34
C PRO A 176 9.92 7.76 28.87
N TYR A 177 9.40 6.79 28.11
CA TYR A 177 9.06 6.96 26.71
C TYR A 177 7.87 7.92 26.53
N ARG A 178 7.96 8.78 25.52
CA ARG A 178 6.91 9.76 25.15
C ARG A 178 6.75 9.83 23.64
N ILE A 179 5.52 10.08 23.18
CA ILE A 179 5.26 10.36 21.78
C ILE A 179 5.88 11.71 21.41
N LEU A 180 6.63 11.73 20.31
CA LEU A 180 7.13 12.97 19.72
C LEU A 180 5.97 13.72 19.05
N PRO A 181 5.89 15.06 19.22
CA PRO A 181 4.85 15.86 18.58
C PRO A 181 4.82 15.64 17.07
N ASP A 182 3.63 15.68 16.49
CA ASP A 182 3.34 15.69 15.05
C ASP A 182 3.90 14.51 14.22
N SER A 183 4.55 13.53 14.87
CA SER A 183 5.24 12.45 14.15
C SER A 183 4.67 11.05 14.38
N GLY A 184 3.97 10.84 15.50
CA GLY A 184 3.54 9.50 15.92
C GLY A 184 4.68 8.57 16.36
N LEU A 185 5.91 9.06 16.38
CA LEU A 185 7.10 8.35 16.84
C LEU A 185 7.19 8.40 18.37
N ILE A 186 7.94 7.46 18.95
CA ILE A 186 8.18 7.43 20.38
C ILE A 186 9.68 7.61 20.68
N SER A 187 9.97 8.31 21.77
CA SER A 187 11.36 8.54 22.21
C SER A 187 11.48 8.51 23.73
N ASN A 188 12.65 8.09 24.21
CA ASN A 188 13.09 8.25 25.60
C ASN A 188 14.01 9.48 25.79
N GLY A 189 14.10 10.36 24.79
CA GLY A 189 14.97 11.54 24.78
C GLY A 189 16.36 11.31 24.15
N GLU A 190 16.81 10.07 24.03
CA GLU A 190 18.07 9.69 23.39
C GLU A 190 17.85 8.89 22.10
N GLN A 191 16.89 7.99 22.11
CA GLN A 191 16.58 7.09 21.03
C GLN A 191 15.16 7.33 20.51
N VAL A 192 14.95 7.13 19.22
CA VAL A 192 13.65 7.23 18.56
C VAL A 192 13.27 5.89 17.95
N PHE A 193 11.98 5.57 18.03
CA PHE A 193 11.44 4.31 17.49
C PHE A 193 10.23 4.57 16.60
N PHE A 194 10.20 3.86 15.48
CA PHE A 194 9.07 3.76 14.56
C PHE A 194 8.49 2.33 14.65
N ASP A 195 7.24 2.17 15.01
CA ASP A 195 6.57 0.86 15.18
C ASP A 195 7.41 -0.13 16.00
N GLY A 196 7.97 0.34 17.12
CA GLY A 196 8.81 -0.45 18.03
C GLY A 196 10.24 -0.71 17.54
N LYS A 197 10.64 -0.23 16.35
CA LYS A 197 11.97 -0.42 15.79
C LYS A 197 12.81 0.84 15.90
N LEU A 198 14.05 0.68 16.35
CA LEU A 198 15.00 1.79 16.52
C LEU A 198 15.28 2.49 15.18
N MET A 199 15.27 3.81 15.19
CA MET A 199 15.76 4.69 14.12
C MET A 199 17.23 5.05 14.42
N PRO A 200 18.22 4.44 13.76
CA PRO A 200 19.62 4.61 14.13
C PRO A 200 20.10 6.04 13.95
N GLY A 201 20.66 6.64 14.99
CA GLY A 201 21.24 7.98 14.95
C GLY A 201 20.24 9.13 14.91
N ALA A 202 18.93 8.87 14.97
CA ALA A 202 17.92 9.91 14.91
C ALA A 202 18.00 10.85 16.10
N ASN A 203 18.03 12.16 15.84
CA ASN A 203 17.99 13.20 16.85
C ASN A 203 16.53 13.53 17.23
N PRO A 204 16.05 13.13 18.43
CA PRO A 204 14.65 13.34 18.81
C PRO A 204 14.22 14.80 18.89
N ALA A 205 15.15 15.72 19.12
CA ALA A 205 14.85 17.15 19.21
C ALA A 205 14.67 17.84 17.85
N ALA A 206 15.29 17.28 16.79
CA ALA A 206 15.28 17.85 15.45
C ALA A 206 14.40 17.06 14.46
N LEU A 207 14.00 15.83 14.83
CA LEU A 207 13.30 14.92 13.91
C LEU A 207 11.92 15.45 13.54
N ARG A 208 11.65 15.52 12.25
CA ARG A 208 10.39 16.00 11.66
C ARG A 208 9.95 15.12 10.48
N PRO A 209 8.63 15.04 10.19
CA PRO A 209 8.16 14.43 8.97
C PRO A 209 8.54 15.26 7.74
N VAL A 210 8.89 14.56 6.65
CA VAL A 210 9.14 15.20 5.36
C VAL A 210 7.82 15.68 4.73
N ALA A 211 7.84 16.82 4.04
CA ALA A 211 6.72 17.35 3.29
C ALA A 211 6.35 16.44 2.12
N VAL A 212 5.08 16.12 1.95
CA VAL A 212 4.55 15.30 0.85
C VAL A 212 3.66 16.14 -0.05
N ARG A 213 4.00 16.20 -1.33
CA ARG A 213 3.20 16.87 -2.36
C ARG A 213 2.05 15.96 -2.79
N GLN A 214 0.85 16.54 -2.88
CA GLN A 214 -0.35 15.87 -3.33
C GLN A 214 -0.67 16.24 -4.79
N ASP A 215 -1.55 15.47 -5.42
CA ASP A 215 -2.00 15.73 -6.80
C ASP A 215 -2.69 17.10 -6.97
N ASP A 216 -3.34 17.60 -5.92
CA ASP A 216 -3.98 18.91 -5.87
C ASP A 216 -3.02 20.07 -5.53
N LYS A 217 -1.71 19.79 -5.51
CA LYS A 217 -0.63 20.70 -5.09
C LYS A 217 -0.63 21.07 -3.61
N SER A 218 -1.52 20.52 -2.81
CA SER A 218 -1.44 20.66 -1.35
C SER A 218 -0.23 19.91 -0.81
N VAL A 219 0.19 20.31 0.39
CA VAL A 219 1.32 19.69 1.09
C VAL A 219 0.80 19.06 2.37
N ARG A 220 1.22 17.82 2.63
CA ARG A 220 0.96 17.12 3.89
C ARG A 220 2.27 16.65 4.49
N GLU A 221 2.23 16.27 5.75
CA GLU A 221 3.34 15.60 6.41
C GLU A 221 3.38 14.12 6.06
N SER A 222 4.58 13.62 5.84
CA SER A 222 4.80 12.19 5.62
C SER A 222 4.53 11.40 6.90
N ARG A 223 3.95 10.21 6.72
CA ARG A 223 3.82 9.23 7.81
C ARG A 223 4.92 8.18 7.81
N VAL A 224 5.83 8.24 6.84
CA VAL A 224 6.86 7.20 6.62
C VAL A 224 8.24 7.76 6.35
N PHE A 225 8.36 9.02 5.88
CA PHE A 225 9.65 9.69 5.70
C PHE A 225 9.87 10.75 6.76
N TYR A 226 11.04 10.74 7.35
CA TYR A 226 11.45 11.66 8.40
C TYR A 226 12.86 12.16 8.13
N HIS A 227 13.19 13.34 8.69
CA HIS A 227 14.53 13.92 8.65
C HIS A 227 14.84 14.69 9.93
N ASP A 228 16.11 14.86 10.26
CA ASP A 228 16.57 15.52 11.50
C ASP A 228 17.62 16.62 11.28
N GLY A 229 17.83 17.04 10.03
CA GLY A 229 18.85 18.02 9.62
C GLY A 229 20.18 17.38 9.19
N GLU A 230 20.41 16.11 9.52
CA GLU A 230 21.61 15.36 9.15
C GLU A 230 21.22 14.07 8.41
N HIS A 231 20.22 13.38 8.92
CA HIS A 231 19.79 12.06 8.47
C HIS A 231 18.40 12.10 7.85
N VAL A 232 18.16 11.19 6.91
CA VAL A 232 16.86 10.96 6.28
C VAL A 232 16.44 9.52 6.51
N TYR A 233 15.18 9.30 6.84
CA TYR A 233 14.65 7.97 7.18
C TYR A 233 13.43 7.61 6.35
N TYR A 234 13.33 6.34 5.98
CA TYR A 234 12.09 5.68 5.62
C TYR A 234 11.66 4.75 6.75
N GLN A 235 10.57 5.08 7.44
CA GLN A 235 10.18 4.39 8.67
C GLN A 235 11.36 4.39 9.67
N HIS A 236 11.88 3.22 10.02
CA HIS A 236 13.06 3.08 10.90
C HIS A 236 14.38 2.92 10.14
N HIS A 237 14.36 2.88 8.81
CA HIS A 237 15.56 2.68 8.00
C HIS A 237 16.24 4.00 7.70
N LEU A 238 17.51 4.12 8.10
CA LEU A 238 18.37 5.23 7.68
C LEU A 238 18.63 5.12 6.16
N LEU A 239 18.34 6.18 5.43
CA LEU A 239 18.60 6.28 4.00
C LEU A 239 19.98 6.89 3.73
N PRO A 240 20.71 6.45 2.70
CA PRO A 240 21.99 7.03 2.31
C PRO A 240 21.79 8.32 1.51
N LEU A 241 21.00 9.25 2.03
CA LEU A 241 20.70 10.55 1.46
C LEU A 241 21.17 11.64 2.39
N LYS A 242 21.59 12.77 1.82
CA LYS A 242 21.78 13.99 2.61
C LYS A 242 20.42 14.64 2.85
N ASP A 243 20.22 15.14 4.05
CA ASP A 243 19.09 16.02 4.32
C ASP A 243 19.31 17.36 3.60
N THR A 244 18.32 17.77 2.81
CA THR A 244 18.29 19.06 2.14
C THR A 244 16.93 19.70 2.33
N GLU A 245 16.87 21.02 2.31
CA GLU A 245 15.60 21.75 2.42
C GLU A 245 14.67 21.53 1.22
N SER A 246 15.19 20.94 0.13
CA SER A 246 14.42 20.69 -1.09
C SER A 246 13.75 19.32 -1.14
N LEU A 247 14.03 18.43 -0.19
CA LEU A 247 13.43 17.10 -0.09
C LEU A 247 11.91 17.16 -0.03
N TYR A 248 11.25 16.36 -0.86
CA TYR A 248 9.82 16.16 -0.73
C TYR A 248 9.43 14.71 -1.08
N GLY A 249 8.36 14.25 -0.43
CA GLY A 249 7.74 12.98 -0.74
C GLY A 249 6.56 13.13 -1.71
N PHE A 250 6.20 12.03 -2.35
CA PHE A 250 4.93 11.88 -3.07
C PHE A 250 4.53 10.41 -3.06
N TYR A 251 3.24 10.13 -3.27
CA TYR A 251 2.69 8.78 -3.31
C TYR A 251 2.10 8.50 -4.69
N LEU A 252 2.26 7.26 -5.16
CA LEU A 252 1.62 6.79 -6.36
C LEU A 252 0.62 5.68 -6.04
N GLY A 253 -0.52 5.74 -6.72
CA GLY A 253 -1.57 4.71 -6.65
C GLY A 253 -2.49 4.83 -5.43
N ASN A 254 -3.65 4.17 -5.51
CA ASN A 254 -4.72 4.22 -4.51
C ASN A 254 -4.38 3.58 -3.16
N LEU A 255 -3.21 2.97 -2.98
CA LEU A 255 -2.91 2.14 -1.82
C LEU A 255 -1.86 2.72 -0.88
N PHE A 256 -1.33 3.91 -1.12
CA PHE A 256 -0.25 4.53 -0.31
C PHE A 256 0.97 3.59 -0.06
N GLN A 257 1.09 2.52 -0.86
CA GLN A 257 2.12 1.49 -0.67
C GLN A 257 3.45 1.84 -1.31
N GLU A 258 3.45 2.79 -2.24
CA GLU A 258 4.66 3.29 -2.88
C GLU A 258 4.87 4.73 -2.47
N ALA A 259 5.80 4.93 -1.54
CA ALA A 259 6.21 6.22 -1.08
C ALA A 259 7.54 6.58 -1.74
N TYR A 260 7.52 7.64 -2.51
CA TYR A 260 8.71 8.19 -3.16
C TYR A 260 9.23 9.38 -2.36
N LEU A 261 10.54 9.47 -2.29
CA LEU A 261 11.25 10.65 -1.80
C LEU A 261 12.16 11.14 -2.91
N PHE A 262 12.12 12.42 -3.18
CA PHE A 262 12.90 13.05 -4.24
C PHE A 262 13.54 14.35 -3.76
N ASP A 263 14.80 14.54 -4.13
CA ASP A 263 15.53 15.78 -3.90
C ASP A 263 15.83 16.45 -5.26
N PRO A 264 15.16 17.55 -5.61
CA PRO A 264 15.41 18.25 -6.87
C PRO A 264 16.79 18.93 -6.91
N GLN A 265 17.42 19.22 -5.76
CA GLN A 265 18.72 19.87 -5.71
C GLN A 265 19.85 18.90 -6.10
N THR A 266 19.82 17.69 -5.58
CA THR A 266 20.83 16.64 -5.90
C THR A 266 20.39 15.72 -7.02
N GLY A 267 19.11 15.69 -7.33
CA GLY A 267 18.49 14.76 -8.25
C GLY A 267 18.48 13.33 -7.73
N GLN A 268 18.55 13.12 -6.41
CA GLN A 268 18.45 11.79 -5.81
C GLN A 268 17.00 11.39 -5.63
N ALA A 269 16.72 10.09 -5.79
CA ALA A 269 15.40 9.53 -5.66
C ALA A 269 15.42 8.20 -4.88
N VAL A 270 14.36 7.98 -4.09
CA VAL A 270 14.15 6.75 -3.32
C VAL A 270 12.69 6.32 -3.44
N MET A 271 12.44 5.03 -3.48
CA MET A 271 11.12 4.45 -3.32
C MET A 271 11.11 3.54 -2.09
N ASN A 272 10.35 3.90 -1.07
CA ASN A 272 10.42 3.29 0.26
C ASN A 272 11.86 3.35 0.80
N ASN A 273 12.54 2.22 0.92
CA ASN A 273 13.97 2.13 1.27
C ASN A 273 14.88 1.73 0.10
N VAL A 274 14.35 1.68 -1.12
CA VAL A 274 15.13 1.33 -2.33
C VAL A 274 15.63 2.60 -3.00
N VAL A 275 16.94 2.80 -2.98
CA VAL A 275 17.60 3.98 -3.56
C VAL A 275 17.77 3.78 -5.06
N PHE A 276 17.45 4.81 -5.85
CA PHE A 276 17.78 4.82 -7.27
C PHE A 276 19.30 4.91 -7.44
N PRO A 277 19.91 4.21 -8.43
CA PRO A 277 21.34 4.20 -8.62
C PRO A 277 21.94 5.61 -8.66
N PRO A 278 22.79 6.01 -7.70
CA PRO A 278 23.28 7.38 -7.59
C PRO A 278 24.20 7.76 -8.75
N GLU A 279 24.85 6.79 -9.40
CA GLU A 279 25.71 6.99 -10.56
C GLU A 279 24.96 7.46 -11.81
N TYR A 280 23.63 7.33 -11.85
CA TYR A 280 22.78 7.82 -12.95
C TYR A 280 22.13 9.16 -12.64
N ALA A 281 22.26 9.66 -11.43
CA ALA A 281 21.78 10.98 -11.04
C ALA A 281 22.44 12.11 -11.89
N PRO A 282 21.79 13.28 -12.04
CA PRO A 282 20.54 13.66 -11.40
C PRO A 282 19.32 13.03 -12.09
N TYR A 283 18.34 12.65 -11.27
CA TYR A 283 17.04 12.24 -11.73
C TYR A 283 16.10 13.44 -11.84
N ARG A 284 15.09 13.36 -12.73
CA ARG A 284 13.97 14.27 -12.85
C ARG A 284 12.68 13.48 -12.93
N VAL A 285 11.75 13.72 -12.04
CA VAL A 285 10.45 13.05 -12.02
C VAL A 285 9.57 13.63 -13.13
N ILE A 286 8.94 12.77 -13.92
CA ILE A 286 7.98 13.15 -14.95
C ILE A 286 6.58 12.58 -14.74
N SER A 287 6.38 11.69 -13.76
CA SER A 287 5.07 11.16 -13.41
C SER A 287 4.97 11.00 -11.90
N TYR A 288 4.20 11.85 -11.26
CA TYR A 288 3.92 11.77 -9.84
C TYR A 288 2.43 11.95 -9.50
N TYR A 289 1.56 11.96 -10.52
CA TYR A 289 0.11 11.99 -10.34
C TYR A 289 -0.45 10.57 -10.41
N GLY A 290 -0.87 10.03 -9.26
CA GLY A 290 -1.20 8.62 -9.10
C GLY A 290 -2.50 8.15 -9.75
N GLN A 291 -3.32 9.05 -10.30
CA GLN A 291 -4.65 8.67 -10.78
C GLN A 291 -4.65 8.06 -12.19
N HIS A 292 -3.69 8.41 -13.01
CA HIS A 292 -3.58 7.95 -14.40
C HIS A 292 -2.31 7.17 -14.70
N VAL A 293 -1.41 7.00 -13.73
CA VAL A 293 -0.14 6.29 -13.91
C VAL A 293 0.02 5.20 -12.85
N ASN A 294 0.76 4.16 -13.20
CA ASN A 294 1.01 3.01 -12.32
C ASN A 294 2.45 3.00 -11.78
N GLN A 295 3.38 3.66 -12.44
CA GLN A 295 4.78 3.78 -12.02
C GLN A 295 5.23 5.24 -12.05
N GLY A 296 6.06 5.62 -11.07
CA GLY A 296 6.85 6.84 -11.13
C GLY A 296 7.95 6.71 -12.16
N LEU A 297 8.00 7.64 -13.12
CA LEU A 297 9.03 7.66 -14.16
C LEU A 297 10.07 8.74 -13.84
N PHE A 298 11.33 8.33 -13.84
CA PHE A 298 12.48 9.16 -13.50
C PHE A 298 13.44 9.20 -14.68
N LEU A 299 13.57 10.37 -15.31
CA LEU A 299 14.59 10.65 -16.31
C LEU A 299 15.95 10.77 -15.63
N SER A 300 16.97 10.17 -16.21
CA SER A 300 18.34 10.25 -15.75
C SER A 300 19.31 10.49 -16.92
N ARG A 301 20.60 10.56 -16.66
CA ARG A 301 21.63 10.64 -17.72
C ARG A 301 21.68 9.39 -18.62
N ARG A 302 21.17 8.24 -18.14
CA ARG A 302 21.25 6.94 -18.79
C ARG A 302 19.92 6.38 -19.27
N GLY A 303 18.88 7.20 -19.29
CA GLY A 303 17.53 6.79 -19.69
C GLY A 303 16.50 6.97 -18.60
N VAL A 304 15.33 6.37 -18.80
CA VAL A 304 14.20 6.44 -17.89
C VAL A 304 14.17 5.23 -16.98
N TYR A 305 14.02 5.47 -15.69
CA TYR A 305 13.96 4.45 -14.66
C TYR A 305 12.65 4.48 -13.90
N PHE A 306 12.25 3.33 -13.35
CA PHE A 306 11.07 3.17 -12.52
C PHE A 306 11.30 2.07 -11.49
N TYR A 307 10.50 2.04 -10.44
CA TYR A 307 10.50 0.93 -9.49
C TYR A 307 9.58 -0.20 -9.97
N ASP A 308 10.14 -1.39 -10.12
CA ASP A 308 9.37 -2.61 -10.41
C ASP A 308 8.96 -3.28 -9.10
N ARG A 309 7.71 -3.08 -8.72
CA ARG A 309 7.14 -3.58 -7.47
C ARG A 309 7.19 -5.11 -7.35
N LYS A 310 7.12 -5.85 -8.47
CA LYS A 310 7.14 -7.32 -8.42
C LYS A 310 8.54 -7.86 -8.20
N LYS A 311 9.54 -7.19 -8.79
CA LYS A 311 10.95 -7.53 -8.65
C LYS A 311 11.64 -6.79 -7.48
N GLU A 312 10.92 -5.86 -6.84
CA GLU A 312 11.41 -5.02 -5.72
C GLU A 312 12.74 -4.32 -6.03
N LYS A 313 12.89 -3.86 -7.28
CA LYS A 313 14.11 -3.18 -7.73
C LYS A 313 13.84 -2.05 -8.72
N ILE A 314 14.81 -1.14 -8.83
CA ILE A 314 14.83 -0.11 -9.87
C ILE A 314 15.18 -0.75 -11.21
N ARG A 315 14.39 -0.45 -12.25
CA ARG A 315 14.59 -0.94 -13.62
C ARG A 315 14.58 0.20 -14.61
N ARG A 316 15.31 -0.02 -15.71
CA ARG A 316 15.31 0.87 -16.86
C ARG A 316 14.08 0.58 -17.74
N ALA A 317 13.35 1.63 -18.12
CA ALA A 317 12.20 1.53 -19.04
C ALA A 317 12.63 1.69 -20.51
N GLY A 318 13.67 2.47 -20.76
CA GLY A 318 14.18 2.77 -22.10
C GLY A 318 15.06 4.02 -22.14
N ASP A 319 15.39 4.47 -23.33
CA ASP A 319 16.13 5.71 -23.55
C ASP A 319 15.29 6.94 -23.16
N ASN A 320 15.96 8.05 -22.89
CA ASN A 320 15.26 9.29 -22.64
C ASN A 320 14.48 9.67 -23.89
N PRO A 321 13.14 9.84 -23.77
CA PRO A 321 12.39 10.49 -24.84
C PRO A 321 12.94 11.91 -25.01
N PRO A 322 12.82 12.53 -26.19
CA PRO A 322 13.29 13.89 -26.41
C PRO A 322 12.40 14.91 -25.67
N LEU A 323 12.32 14.77 -24.34
CA LEU A 323 11.77 15.75 -23.42
C LEU A 323 12.87 16.80 -23.25
N GLN A 324 12.87 17.77 -24.15
CA GLN A 324 13.77 18.92 -24.08
C GLN A 324 13.52 19.71 -22.80
N ASP A 325 14.46 20.49 -22.34
CA ASP A 325 14.32 21.37 -21.17
C ASP A 325 13.19 22.41 -21.33
N SER A 326 12.69 22.56 -22.57
CA SER A 326 11.57 23.41 -22.94
C SER A 326 10.17 22.79 -22.79
N CYS A 327 10.05 21.54 -22.35
CA CYS A 327 8.73 20.95 -22.09
C CYS A 327 8.08 21.60 -20.86
N GLN A 328 6.89 22.13 -21.04
CA GLN A 328 6.07 22.73 -19.99
C GLN A 328 4.86 21.84 -19.68
N GLU A 329 4.63 21.55 -18.41
CA GLU A 329 3.40 20.91 -17.95
C GLU A 329 2.26 21.93 -18.01
N ILE A 330 1.22 21.61 -18.76
CA ILE A 330 0.01 22.44 -18.91
C ILE A 330 -1.15 21.96 -18.04
N SER A 331 -1.20 20.66 -17.80
CA SER A 331 -2.09 20.00 -16.85
C SER A 331 -1.38 18.75 -16.30
N PRO A 332 -1.80 18.19 -15.17
CA PRO A 332 -1.18 16.98 -14.67
C PRO A 332 -1.03 15.91 -15.74
N LEU A 333 0.20 15.39 -15.92
CA LEU A 333 0.58 14.36 -16.90
C LEU A 333 0.49 14.80 -18.38
N ILE A 334 0.23 16.07 -18.70
CA ILE A 334 0.13 16.60 -20.06
C ILE A 334 1.15 17.72 -20.24
N PHE A 335 2.01 17.57 -21.23
CA PHE A 335 3.17 18.45 -21.47
C PHE A 335 3.13 19.01 -22.90
N THR A 336 3.51 20.26 -23.07
CA THR A 336 3.85 20.84 -24.37
C THR A 336 5.37 20.87 -24.54
N CYS A 337 5.89 20.33 -25.63
CA CYS A 337 7.29 20.28 -25.99
C CYS A 337 7.47 20.94 -27.37
N GLY A 338 7.62 22.25 -27.41
CA GLY A 338 7.46 23.00 -28.63
C GLY A 338 6.03 22.93 -29.15
N ILE A 339 5.82 22.46 -30.37
CA ILE A 339 4.50 22.27 -30.99
C ILE A 339 3.85 20.93 -30.62
N GLU A 340 4.63 19.98 -30.09
CA GLU A 340 4.15 18.63 -29.75
C GLU A 340 3.50 18.60 -28.37
N THR A 341 2.42 17.85 -28.26
CA THR A 341 1.80 17.51 -26.97
C THR A 341 2.18 16.09 -26.58
N ARG A 342 2.62 15.92 -25.35
CA ARG A 342 2.95 14.60 -24.77
C ARG A 342 2.14 14.37 -23.53
N TYR A 343 1.76 13.11 -23.29
CA TYR A 343 0.98 12.75 -22.11
C TYR A 343 1.34 11.37 -21.57
N LEU A 344 1.17 11.21 -20.27
CA LEU A 344 1.39 9.96 -19.57
C LEU A 344 0.05 9.28 -19.32
N GLN A 345 0.03 7.97 -19.50
CA GLN A 345 -1.16 7.13 -19.29
C GLN A 345 -0.79 5.80 -18.66
N GLY A 346 -1.55 5.38 -17.64
CA GLY A 346 -1.48 4.05 -17.08
C GLY A 346 -2.37 3.06 -17.82
N ALA A 347 -1.98 1.78 -17.79
CA ALA A 347 -2.81 0.68 -18.24
C ALA A 347 -2.64 -0.54 -17.34
N GLU A 348 -3.72 -1.29 -17.16
CA GLU A 348 -3.73 -2.58 -16.46
C GLU A 348 -4.18 -3.67 -17.41
N SER A 349 -3.53 -4.82 -17.35
CA SER A 349 -3.95 -6.04 -18.04
C SER A 349 -4.39 -7.05 -16.99
N TRP A 350 -5.62 -7.53 -17.13
CA TRP A 350 -6.22 -8.50 -16.23
C TRP A 350 -6.44 -9.83 -16.94
N GLY A 351 -6.26 -10.91 -16.20
CA GLY A 351 -6.48 -12.25 -16.70
C GLY A 351 -7.96 -12.56 -16.86
N GLY A 352 -8.27 -13.42 -17.84
CA GLY A 352 -9.63 -13.91 -18.09
C GLY A 352 -10.06 -14.99 -17.06
N ARG A 353 -11.27 -15.55 -17.28
CA ARG A 353 -11.92 -16.53 -16.39
C ARG A 353 -11.04 -17.72 -15.98
N LYS A 354 -10.15 -18.20 -16.87
CA LYS A 354 -9.27 -19.36 -16.62
C LYS A 354 -8.02 -19.04 -15.79
N SER A 355 -7.62 -17.77 -15.70
CA SER A 355 -6.47 -17.32 -14.91
C SER A 355 -6.75 -15.91 -14.38
N PRO A 356 -7.67 -15.77 -13.42
CA PRO A 356 -8.09 -14.47 -12.91
C PRO A 356 -6.96 -13.75 -12.18
N GLY A 357 -7.03 -12.42 -12.16
CA GLY A 357 -6.14 -11.52 -11.44
C GLY A 357 -5.30 -10.64 -12.35
N LEU A 358 -4.55 -9.73 -11.73
CA LEU A 358 -3.71 -8.75 -12.42
C LEU A 358 -2.52 -9.44 -13.10
N ILE A 359 -2.34 -9.22 -14.40
CA ILE A 359 -1.21 -9.71 -15.19
C ILE A 359 -0.09 -8.68 -15.19
N SER A 360 -0.40 -7.44 -15.55
CA SER A 360 0.61 -6.38 -15.61
C SER A 360 0.00 -5.00 -15.37
N ARG A 361 0.84 -4.09 -14.90
CA ARG A 361 0.61 -2.64 -14.85
C ARG A 361 1.68 -1.94 -15.66
N SER A 362 1.26 -0.95 -16.44
CA SER A 362 2.18 -0.15 -17.26
C SER A 362 1.89 1.33 -17.12
N THR A 363 2.94 2.13 -17.26
CA THR A 363 2.86 3.57 -17.51
C THR A 363 3.54 3.83 -18.84
N MET A 364 2.84 4.51 -19.74
CA MET A 364 3.31 4.85 -21.08
C MET A 364 3.38 6.35 -21.24
N LEU A 365 4.40 6.81 -21.96
CA LEU A 365 4.48 8.18 -22.49
C LEU A 365 4.07 8.13 -23.95
N TYR A 366 3.07 8.95 -24.30
CA TYR A 366 2.59 9.12 -25.67
C TYR A 366 2.91 10.50 -26.20
N ARG A 367 3.11 10.59 -27.52
CA ARG A 367 2.98 11.83 -28.28
C ARG A 367 1.57 11.86 -28.87
N LEU A 368 0.84 12.95 -28.65
CA LEU A 368 -0.49 13.14 -29.22
C LEU A 368 -0.39 13.22 -30.76
N ASP A 369 -1.22 12.45 -31.44
CA ASP A 369 -1.29 12.46 -32.91
C ASP A 369 -2.20 13.62 -33.36
N ASP A 370 -1.78 14.84 -33.07
CA ASP A 370 -2.42 16.05 -33.59
C ASP A 370 -1.50 16.73 -34.63
N ASN A 371 -2.09 17.29 -35.64
CA ASN A 371 -1.37 17.94 -36.74
C ASN A 371 -1.42 19.48 -36.63
N THR A 372 -1.81 20.03 -35.48
CA THR A 372 -1.95 21.46 -35.30
C THR A 372 -0.76 22.04 -34.54
N ALA A 373 -0.19 23.11 -35.06
CA ALA A 373 0.87 23.87 -34.42
C ALA A 373 0.36 24.89 -33.38
N ASP A 374 -0.95 24.95 -33.17
CA ASP A 374 -1.58 25.91 -32.28
C ASP A 374 -1.29 25.65 -30.82
N ASN A 375 -1.28 26.71 -30.03
CA ASN A 375 -1.11 26.59 -28.58
C ASN A 375 -2.39 26.10 -27.88
N TRP A 376 -2.22 25.48 -26.75
CA TRP A 376 -3.31 25.16 -25.85
C TRP A 376 -3.83 26.39 -25.13
N VAL A 377 -5.16 26.58 -25.15
CA VAL A 377 -5.86 27.66 -24.44
C VAL A 377 -6.84 27.00 -23.47
N LYS A 378 -6.72 27.30 -22.20
CA LYS A 378 -7.67 26.83 -21.18
C LYS A 378 -8.98 27.55 -21.31
N VAL A 379 -10.07 26.80 -21.42
CA VAL A 379 -11.45 27.34 -21.55
C VAL A 379 -12.11 27.46 -20.18
N GLY A 380 -11.93 26.45 -19.31
CA GLY A 380 -12.50 26.48 -17.98
C GLY A 380 -12.22 25.21 -17.17
N ASP A 381 -12.57 25.30 -15.92
CA ASP A 381 -12.46 24.22 -14.94
C ASP A 381 -13.80 23.52 -14.73
N ILE A 382 -13.75 22.22 -14.52
CA ILE A 382 -14.94 21.42 -14.27
C ILE A 382 -15.00 21.14 -12.77
N THR A 383 -16.09 21.58 -12.11
CA THR A 383 -16.35 21.42 -10.68
C THR A 383 -15.14 21.83 -9.84
N SER A 384 -14.70 23.10 -10.00
CA SER A 384 -13.55 23.66 -9.28
C SER A 384 -12.27 22.81 -9.39
N HIS A 385 -11.94 22.32 -10.57
CA HIS A 385 -10.82 21.44 -10.94
C HIS A 385 -10.93 19.97 -10.50
N HIS A 386 -11.93 19.59 -9.72
CA HIS A 386 -12.01 18.21 -9.19
C HIS A 386 -12.25 17.16 -10.27
N TYR A 387 -12.98 17.51 -11.34
CA TYR A 387 -13.32 16.56 -12.39
C TYR A 387 -12.44 16.73 -13.65
N GLY A 388 -11.72 17.83 -13.77
CA GLY A 388 -10.86 18.11 -14.90
C GLY A 388 -10.97 19.50 -15.44
N GLU A 389 -10.56 19.67 -16.70
CA GLU A 389 -10.45 20.97 -17.37
C GLU A 389 -10.91 20.84 -18.82
N VAL A 390 -11.48 21.92 -19.37
CA VAL A 390 -11.73 22.04 -20.79
C VAL A 390 -10.65 22.93 -21.42
N TRP A 391 -10.04 22.44 -22.47
CA TRP A 391 -8.99 23.10 -23.22
C TRP A 391 -9.36 23.21 -24.70
N GLN A 392 -8.77 24.13 -25.41
CA GLN A 392 -8.91 24.33 -26.87
C GLN A 392 -7.54 24.31 -27.53
N LYS A 393 -7.45 23.66 -28.70
CA LYS A 393 -6.29 23.66 -29.59
C LYS A 393 -6.76 23.50 -31.04
N GLY A 394 -6.27 24.33 -31.96
CA GLY A 394 -6.62 24.22 -33.38
C GLY A 394 -8.10 24.28 -33.70
N GLY A 395 -8.86 25.08 -32.94
CA GLY A 395 -10.31 25.17 -33.09
C GLY A 395 -11.12 24.00 -32.54
N GLN A 396 -10.46 22.95 -32.00
CA GLN A 396 -11.08 21.81 -31.38
C GLN A 396 -11.05 21.92 -29.86
N TYR A 397 -12.05 21.34 -29.20
CA TYR A 397 -12.12 21.30 -27.74
C TYR A 397 -11.70 19.93 -27.22
N TYR A 398 -11.09 19.95 -26.02
CA TYR A 398 -10.59 18.76 -25.33
C TYR A 398 -10.98 18.79 -23.86
N TYR A 399 -11.27 17.63 -23.34
CA TYR A 399 -11.43 17.39 -21.91
C TYR A 399 -10.13 16.77 -21.37
N PHE A 400 -9.53 17.41 -20.37
CA PHE A 400 -8.41 16.88 -19.62
C PHE A 400 -8.93 16.31 -18.31
N ASP A 401 -8.83 14.98 -18.16
CA ASP A 401 -9.40 14.25 -17.04
C ASP A 401 -8.54 14.31 -15.79
N ARG A 402 -9.20 14.50 -14.63
CA ARG A 402 -8.60 14.40 -13.31
C ARG A 402 -9.18 13.29 -12.44
N LEU A 403 -10.22 12.60 -12.87
CA LEU A 403 -10.85 11.52 -12.11
C LEU A 403 -10.01 10.24 -12.10
N GLY A 404 -9.26 9.99 -13.17
CA GLY A 404 -8.37 8.85 -13.29
C GLY A 404 -9.06 7.54 -13.66
N ALA A 405 -8.24 6.52 -13.84
CA ALA A 405 -8.67 5.19 -14.30
C ALA A 405 -9.66 4.50 -13.35
N SER A 406 -9.65 4.84 -12.07
CA SER A 406 -10.60 4.33 -11.07
C SER A 406 -12.05 4.74 -11.36
N GLN A 407 -12.25 5.80 -12.13
CA GLN A 407 -13.56 6.32 -12.53
C GLN A 407 -13.94 5.93 -13.97
N LEU A 408 -13.35 4.88 -14.52
CA LEU A 408 -13.56 4.38 -15.89
C LEU A 408 -13.05 5.32 -17.01
N MET A 409 -12.34 6.38 -16.67
CA MET A 409 -11.65 7.23 -17.64
C MET A 409 -10.30 6.58 -17.99
N ARG A 410 -10.12 6.19 -19.27
CA ARG A 410 -8.96 5.40 -19.70
C ARG A 410 -7.70 6.19 -19.98
N GLY A 411 -7.85 7.47 -20.27
CA GLY A 411 -6.73 8.36 -20.59
C GLY A 411 -6.92 9.74 -20.01
N PRO A 412 -5.89 10.59 -20.03
CA PRO A 412 -5.97 11.94 -19.50
C PRO A 412 -6.55 12.95 -20.49
N ILE A 413 -6.68 12.61 -21.78
CA ILE A 413 -7.13 13.52 -22.83
C ILE A 413 -8.27 12.91 -23.65
N TYR A 414 -9.33 13.67 -23.86
CA TYR A 414 -10.47 13.33 -24.74
C TYR A 414 -10.80 14.49 -25.66
N LEU A 415 -11.03 14.20 -26.95
CA LEU A 415 -11.60 15.15 -27.90
C LEU A 415 -13.09 15.34 -27.60
N ILE A 416 -13.57 16.58 -27.68
CA ILE A 416 -14.97 16.95 -27.57
C ILE A 416 -15.49 17.35 -28.97
N PRO A 417 -16.24 16.49 -29.67
CA PRO A 417 -16.68 16.77 -31.03
C PRO A 417 -17.70 17.90 -31.14
N GLU A 418 -18.51 18.14 -30.11
CA GLU A 418 -19.63 19.03 -30.13
C GLU A 418 -19.53 20.13 -29.06
N ASN A 419 -19.79 21.40 -29.46
CA ASN A 419 -19.81 22.53 -28.54
C ASN A 419 -20.90 22.47 -27.48
N THR A 420 -21.96 21.70 -27.69
CA THR A 420 -23.00 21.44 -26.70
C THR A 420 -22.44 20.69 -25.51
N THR A 421 -21.50 19.74 -25.73
CA THR A 421 -20.81 19.01 -24.69
C THR A 421 -19.91 19.91 -23.86
N VAL A 422 -19.24 20.90 -24.45
CA VAL A 422 -18.43 21.91 -23.73
C VAL A 422 -19.27 22.63 -22.68
N ARG A 423 -20.47 23.09 -23.06
CA ARG A 423 -21.38 23.79 -22.14
C ARG A 423 -21.86 22.85 -21.00
N ALA A 424 -22.14 21.61 -21.34
CA ALA A 424 -22.55 20.62 -20.33
C ALA A 424 -21.43 20.31 -19.34
N LEU A 425 -20.18 20.23 -19.80
CA LEU A 425 -19.00 20.00 -18.96
C LEU A 425 -18.74 21.16 -17.99
N LEU A 426 -18.99 22.38 -18.42
CA LEU A 426 -18.78 23.59 -17.62
C LEU A 426 -20.01 23.99 -16.79
N SER A 427 -21.02 23.12 -16.69
CA SER A 427 -22.20 23.32 -15.85
C SER A 427 -21.89 22.98 -14.39
N ASP A 428 -22.43 23.76 -13.46
CA ASP A 428 -22.28 23.56 -12.02
C ASP A 428 -22.94 22.26 -11.50
N ASP A 429 -23.92 21.73 -12.25
CA ASP A 429 -24.69 20.53 -11.88
C ASP A 429 -24.03 19.21 -12.35
N LEU A 430 -22.86 19.25 -12.98
CA LEU A 430 -22.20 18.08 -13.55
C LEU A 430 -21.80 17.06 -12.47
N ARG A 431 -22.12 15.79 -12.73
CA ARG A 431 -21.75 14.65 -11.86
C ARG A 431 -20.76 13.72 -12.55
N VAL A 432 -20.04 12.94 -11.77
CA VAL A 432 -19.11 11.91 -12.30
C VAL A 432 -19.82 10.93 -13.25
N ASP A 433 -21.06 10.55 -12.95
CA ASP A 433 -21.83 9.66 -13.82
C ASP A 433 -22.18 10.27 -15.17
N ASP A 434 -22.33 11.59 -15.24
CA ASP A 434 -22.54 12.32 -16.52
C ASP A 434 -21.29 12.25 -17.39
N LEU A 435 -20.09 12.41 -16.80
CA LEU A 435 -18.83 12.26 -17.52
C LEU A 435 -18.66 10.84 -18.06
N ARG A 436 -18.96 9.82 -17.25
CA ARG A 436 -18.91 8.41 -17.67
C ARG A 436 -19.86 8.16 -18.84
N LYS A 437 -21.07 8.71 -18.76
CA LYS A 437 -22.07 8.61 -19.83
C LYS A 437 -21.60 9.33 -21.09
N MET A 438 -21.03 10.53 -20.97
CA MET A 438 -20.47 11.25 -22.12
C MET A 438 -19.34 10.47 -22.81
N ALA A 439 -18.48 9.81 -22.05
CA ALA A 439 -17.43 8.97 -22.59
C ALA A 439 -18.01 7.70 -23.27
N HIS A 440 -19.02 7.07 -22.67
CA HIS A 440 -19.71 5.92 -23.24
C HIS A 440 -20.46 6.25 -24.53
N ASP A 441 -21.14 7.39 -24.58
CA ASP A 441 -21.96 7.81 -25.72
C ASP A 441 -21.12 8.47 -26.84
N GLY A 442 -19.79 8.51 -26.71
CA GLY A 442 -18.89 9.09 -27.72
C GLY A 442 -18.85 10.61 -27.77
N ARG A 443 -19.46 11.30 -26.80
CA ARG A 443 -19.35 12.76 -26.63
C ARG A 443 -17.98 13.19 -26.09
N LEU A 444 -17.25 12.26 -25.45
CA LEU A 444 -15.85 12.36 -25.08
C LEU A 444 -15.12 11.20 -25.79
N GLN A 445 -14.29 11.52 -26.77
CA GLN A 445 -13.57 10.55 -27.56
C GLN A 445 -12.11 10.48 -27.13
N ALA A 446 -11.63 9.30 -26.76
CA ALA A 446 -10.24 9.10 -26.43
C ALA A 446 -9.35 9.51 -27.61
N VAL A 447 -8.32 10.30 -27.35
CA VAL A 447 -7.36 10.71 -28.38
C VAL A 447 -6.44 9.57 -28.79
N SER A 448 -5.90 9.63 -30.00
CA SER A 448 -4.81 8.74 -30.45
C SER A 448 -3.45 9.34 -30.12
N GLY A 449 -2.48 8.48 -29.84
CA GLY A 449 -1.11 8.88 -29.60
C GLY A 449 -0.11 7.79 -29.97
N THR A 450 1.07 8.23 -30.40
CA THR A 450 2.21 7.33 -30.67
C THR A 450 2.95 7.05 -29.37
N GLU A 451 3.06 5.76 -28.98
CA GLU A 451 3.81 5.33 -27.79
C GLU A 451 5.30 5.61 -27.99
N MET A 452 5.90 6.35 -27.04
CA MET A 452 7.31 6.73 -27.04
C MET A 452 8.12 5.93 -26.02
N LEU A 453 7.50 5.57 -24.90
CA LEU A 453 8.15 4.86 -23.80
C LEU A 453 7.11 4.05 -23.03
N LYS A 454 7.52 2.89 -22.51
CA LYS A 454 6.68 2.03 -21.68
C LYS A 454 7.44 1.41 -20.51
N ALA A 455 7.01 1.72 -19.30
CA ALA A 455 7.43 1.03 -18.09
C ALA A 455 6.39 -0.01 -17.72
N THR A 456 6.80 -1.26 -17.47
CA THR A 456 5.87 -2.36 -17.18
C THR A 456 6.34 -3.20 -16.00
N THR A 457 5.44 -3.39 -15.02
CA THR A 457 5.57 -4.39 -13.96
C THR A 457 4.68 -5.59 -14.29
N ARG A 458 5.25 -6.79 -14.37
CA ARG A 458 4.53 -8.04 -14.63
C ARG A 458 4.35 -8.82 -13.34
N TYR A 459 3.10 -9.13 -12.97
CA TYR A 459 2.74 -9.88 -11.76
C TYR A 459 2.56 -11.37 -12.01
N LYS A 460 2.22 -11.74 -13.27
CA LYS A 460 2.13 -13.14 -13.71
C LYS A 460 3.06 -13.32 -14.90
N GLU A 461 3.88 -14.36 -14.84
CA GLU A 461 4.65 -14.79 -15.98
C GLU A 461 3.74 -15.54 -16.94
N SER A 462 3.93 -15.33 -18.27
CA SER A 462 3.32 -16.17 -19.29
C SER A 462 3.87 -17.59 -19.14
N MET A 463 3.04 -18.61 -19.37
CA MET A 463 3.49 -20.00 -19.33
C MET A 463 4.63 -20.29 -20.34
N PHE A 464 4.91 -19.36 -21.26
CA PHE A 464 5.96 -19.42 -22.26
C PHE A 464 7.11 -18.43 -22.02
N SER A 465 7.16 -17.75 -20.86
CA SER A 465 8.23 -16.78 -20.55
C SER A 465 9.63 -17.40 -20.52
N PHE A 466 9.72 -18.71 -20.28
CA PHE A 466 10.98 -19.43 -20.33
C PHE A 466 11.59 -19.59 -21.75
N LEU A 467 10.85 -19.25 -22.80
CA LEU A 467 11.32 -19.27 -24.20
C LEU A 467 11.87 -17.90 -24.65
N ASN A 468 11.65 -16.85 -23.89
CA ASN A 468 12.15 -15.51 -24.20
C ASN A 468 13.48 -15.29 -23.49
N PHE A 469 14.58 -15.67 -24.12
CA PHE A 469 15.98 -15.43 -23.69
C PHE A 469 16.48 -14.01 -24.05
N SER A 470 15.63 -13.02 -24.16
CA SER A 470 16.02 -11.64 -24.44
C SER A 470 15.48 -10.70 -23.35
N ASP A 471 16.39 -9.88 -22.86
CA ASP A 471 16.20 -8.68 -22.04
C ASP A 471 16.17 -8.85 -20.50
N ASP A 472 17.29 -9.33 -19.96
CA ASP A 472 17.73 -9.01 -18.60
C ASP A 472 19.16 -8.44 -18.67
N ASP A 473 19.28 -7.15 -19.02
CA ASP A 473 20.49 -6.32 -18.74
C ASP A 473 20.03 -4.92 -18.28
#